data_677422c1ec5e90dbf528cb59662331f2
#
_entry.id   677422c1ec5e90dbf528cb59662331f2
#
_cell.length_a   1.000
_cell.length_b   1.000
_cell.length_c   1.000
_cell.angle_alpha   90.00
_cell.angle_beta   90.00
_cell.angle_gamma   90.00
#
_symmetry.space_group_name_H-M   'P 1'
#
loop_
_entity.id
_entity.type
_entity.pdbx_description
1 polymer ?
#
loop_
_entity_poly.entity_id
_entity_poly.type
_entity_poly.pdbx_seq_one_letter_code
_entity_poly.pdbx_strand_id
1 'polypeptide(L)'
;MRYLCGVSKQHTMNKYYQILKKVLADGKTQKGRKGESRYLLNETVTLSPAELLDIFEGHNIARKKLRSELSLFMSGERQVEKYREAGINWWDYCGSILVNSYPTYFEKLPPLISKINREKRSSKNYVLFLGSTGTESNQAPCLSLVQFQIEQGELVLTAYQRSSDANLGLPADIYHLYLISRQIELPLKSITINLGNVHIYENNITHTR
;
A
#
# COMPACT_ATOMS: atom_id res chain seq x y z
N MET A 1 -49.64 14.08 6.01
CA MET A 1 -48.58 13.97 7.03
C MET A 1 -47.75 12.72 6.72
N ARG A 2 -46.63 12.85 6.02
CA ARG A 2 -45.71 11.74 5.72
C ARG A 2 -44.52 11.90 6.66
N TYR A 3 -44.38 10.96 7.60
CA TYR A 3 -43.20 10.86 8.44
C TYR A 3 -42.04 10.25 7.60
N LEU A 4 -41.09 11.09 7.24
CA LEU A 4 -39.81 10.66 6.73
C LEU A 4 -38.97 10.16 7.93
N CYS A 5 -38.90 8.84 8.10
CA CYS A 5 -37.96 8.21 9.01
C CYS A 5 -36.61 8.26 8.36
N GLY A 6 -35.86 9.34 8.63
CA GLY A 6 -34.46 9.47 8.21
C GLY A 6 -33.59 8.60 9.12
N VAL A 7 -33.30 7.37 8.72
CA VAL A 7 -32.22 6.60 9.31
C VAL A 7 -30.92 7.26 8.85
N SER A 8 -30.35 8.12 9.69
CA SER A 8 -28.98 8.59 9.53
C SER A 8 -28.07 7.38 9.69
N LYS A 9 -27.61 6.79 8.57
CA LYS A 9 -26.45 5.92 8.60
C LYS A 9 -25.29 6.78 9.14
N GLN A 10 -24.93 6.58 10.40
CA GLN A 10 -23.63 7.01 10.89
C GLN A 10 -22.59 6.30 10.02
N HIS A 11 -22.10 6.96 8.98
CA HIS A 11 -20.94 6.49 8.25
C HIS A 11 -19.78 6.51 9.22
N THR A 12 -19.44 5.35 9.77
CA THR A 12 -18.18 5.17 10.49
C THR A 12 -17.08 5.60 9.54
N MET A 13 -16.34 6.63 9.91
CA MET A 13 -15.28 7.17 9.05
C MET A 13 -14.28 6.07 8.68
N ASN A 14 -13.96 5.95 7.38
CA ASN A 14 -12.99 5.01 6.84
C ASN A 14 -11.66 5.06 7.64
N LYS A 15 -11.15 3.91 8.00
CA LYS A 15 -9.97 3.79 8.89
C LYS A 15 -8.70 4.41 8.31
N TYR A 16 -8.58 4.46 6.98
CA TYR A 16 -7.50 5.22 6.32
C TYR A 16 -7.57 6.71 6.66
N TYR A 17 -8.76 7.34 6.57
CA TYR A 17 -8.92 8.75 6.93
C TYR A 17 -8.76 9.00 8.43
N GLN A 18 -9.06 7.99 9.27
CA GLN A 18 -8.77 8.08 10.72
C GLN A 18 -7.26 8.17 10.97
N ILE A 19 -6.43 7.37 10.27
CA ILE A 19 -4.97 7.45 10.37
C ILE A 19 -4.45 8.81 9.92
N LEU A 20 -4.94 9.35 8.79
CA LEU A 20 -4.56 10.70 8.35
C LEU A 20 -4.82 11.75 9.44
N LYS A 21 -6.03 11.74 10.00
CA LYS A 21 -6.41 12.67 11.07
C LYS A 21 -5.55 12.49 12.31
N LYS A 22 -5.27 11.24 12.69
CA LYS A 22 -4.43 10.93 13.85
C LYS A 22 -3.00 11.45 13.68
N VAL A 23 -2.39 11.26 12.50
CA VAL A 23 -1.05 11.81 12.22
C VAL A 23 -1.03 13.34 12.32
N LEU A 24 -2.08 14.00 11.80
CA LEU A 24 -2.18 15.46 11.85
C LEU A 24 -2.41 16.00 13.27
N ALA A 25 -3.20 15.30 14.09
CA ALA A 25 -3.56 15.75 15.44
C ALA A 25 -2.46 15.41 16.47
N ASP A 26 -1.99 14.16 16.45
CA ASP A 26 -1.18 13.57 17.52
C ASP A 26 0.28 13.30 17.08
N GLY A 27 0.60 13.52 15.80
CA GLY A 27 1.91 13.23 15.22
C GLY A 27 3.01 14.11 15.82
N LYS A 28 4.13 13.46 16.19
CA LYS A 28 5.36 14.13 16.59
C LYS A 28 6.06 14.72 15.37
N THR A 29 6.68 15.89 15.52
CA THR A 29 7.46 16.52 14.46
C THR A 29 8.86 15.91 14.37
N GLN A 30 9.33 15.65 13.15
CA GLN A 30 10.71 15.27 12.88
C GLN A 30 11.21 15.97 11.61
N LYS A 31 12.50 16.27 11.58
CA LYS A 31 13.20 16.79 10.40
C LYS A 31 13.95 15.64 9.73
N GLY A 32 13.57 15.31 8.51
CA GLY A 32 14.20 14.27 7.70
C GLY A 32 14.86 14.84 6.46
N ARG A 33 15.42 13.94 5.61
CA ARG A 33 16.08 14.33 4.35
C ARG A 33 15.14 15.07 3.38
N LYS A 34 13.85 14.76 3.38
CA LYS A 34 12.83 15.35 2.49
C LYS A 34 12.11 16.56 3.09
N GLY A 35 12.53 17.05 4.27
CA GLY A 35 11.90 18.14 4.99
C GLY A 35 11.30 17.72 6.33
N GLU A 36 10.49 18.62 6.88
CA GLU A 36 9.78 18.40 8.13
C GLU A 36 8.52 17.56 7.90
N SER A 37 8.22 16.67 8.84
CA SER A 37 7.05 15.79 8.79
C SER A 37 6.49 15.55 10.19
N ARG A 38 5.17 15.28 10.25
CA ARG A 38 4.51 14.71 11.43
C ARG A 38 4.46 13.20 11.29
N TYR A 39 4.71 12.47 12.37
CA TYR A 39 4.76 11.02 12.33
C TYR A 39 4.18 10.35 13.57
N LEU A 40 3.71 9.13 13.38
CA LEU A 40 3.37 8.17 14.44
C LEU A 40 4.13 6.87 14.19
N LEU A 41 4.36 6.11 15.26
CA LEU A 41 5.02 4.81 15.20
C LEU A 41 4.05 3.68 15.52
N ASN A 42 4.25 2.51 14.86
CA ASN A 42 3.56 1.26 15.16
C ASN A 42 2.03 1.37 15.07
N GLU A 43 1.54 2.03 14.04
CA GLU A 43 0.11 2.11 13.74
C GLU A 43 -0.32 0.91 12.88
N THR A 44 -1.59 0.54 13.00
CA THR A 44 -2.18 -0.53 12.18
C THR A 44 -3.50 -0.07 11.59
N VAL A 45 -3.70 -0.34 10.31
CA VAL A 45 -4.97 -0.11 9.63
C VAL A 45 -5.45 -1.39 8.97
N THR A 46 -6.71 -1.77 9.25
CA THR A 46 -7.37 -2.92 8.59
C THR A 46 -8.55 -2.41 7.78
N LEU A 47 -8.52 -2.66 6.49
CA LEU A 47 -9.47 -2.15 5.50
C LEU A 47 -10.33 -3.29 4.94
N SER A 48 -11.63 -3.11 4.96
CA SER A 48 -12.60 -3.94 4.25
C SER A 48 -12.64 -3.58 2.75
N PRO A 49 -13.18 -4.44 1.88
CA PRO A 49 -13.35 -4.12 0.46
C PRO A 49 -14.13 -2.82 0.20
N ALA A 50 -15.12 -2.51 1.03
CA ALA A 50 -15.89 -1.27 0.91
C ALA A 50 -15.04 -0.03 1.23
N GLU A 51 -14.21 -0.10 2.29
CA GLU A 51 -13.28 0.99 2.64
C GLU A 51 -12.20 1.19 1.58
N LEU A 52 -11.73 0.12 0.91
CA LEU A 52 -10.79 0.22 -0.21
C LEU A 52 -11.40 0.99 -1.38
N LEU A 53 -12.63 0.68 -1.77
CA LEU A 53 -13.32 1.38 -2.85
C LEU A 53 -13.54 2.85 -2.52
N ASP A 54 -13.94 3.17 -1.30
CA ASP A 54 -14.09 4.54 -0.81
C ASP A 54 -12.78 5.34 -0.91
N ILE A 55 -11.63 4.74 -0.54
CA ILE A 55 -10.31 5.37 -0.73
C ILE A 55 -10.04 5.63 -2.22
N PHE A 56 -10.32 4.66 -3.09
CA PHE A 56 -10.02 4.80 -4.51
C PHE A 56 -10.94 5.80 -5.21
N GLU A 57 -12.13 6.04 -4.72
CA GLU A 57 -13.05 7.06 -5.23
C GLU A 57 -12.72 8.45 -4.67
N GLY A 58 -12.42 8.52 -3.39
CA GLY A 58 -12.19 9.78 -2.67
C GLY A 58 -10.78 10.35 -2.82
N HIS A 59 -9.77 9.51 -3.15
CA HIS A 59 -8.38 9.93 -3.25
C HIS A 59 -7.92 9.99 -4.71
N ASN A 60 -7.25 11.10 -5.08
CA ASN A 60 -6.73 11.28 -6.44
C ASN A 60 -5.44 10.47 -6.65
N ILE A 61 -5.56 9.15 -6.81
CA ILE A 61 -4.44 8.27 -7.13
C ILE A 61 -4.32 8.03 -8.64
N ALA A 62 -3.10 7.96 -9.13
CA ALA A 62 -2.79 7.75 -10.55
C ALA A 62 -2.99 6.27 -10.97
N ARG A 63 -4.22 5.75 -10.87
CA ARG A 63 -4.56 4.32 -11.00
C ARG A 63 -3.97 3.65 -12.25
N LYS A 64 -3.98 4.33 -13.40
CA LYS A 64 -3.41 3.78 -14.65
C LYS A 64 -1.90 3.57 -14.51
N LYS A 65 -1.20 4.57 -14.01
CA LYS A 65 0.27 4.50 -13.78
C LYS A 65 0.61 3.42 -12.75
N LEU A 66 -0.14 3.32 -11.64
CA LEU A 66 0.08 2.30 -10.61
C LEU A 66 -0.16 0.87 -11.12
N ARG A 67 -1.12 0.65 -12.04
CA ARG A 67 -1.28 -0.65 -12.69
C ARG A 67 -0.08 -1.00 -13.55
N SER A 68 0.41 -0.05 -14.34
CA SER A 68 1.61 -0.23 -15.17
C SER A 68 2.85 -0.49 -14.29
N GLU A 69 3.00 0.27 -13.19
CA GLU A 69 4.08 0.09 -12.23
C GLU A 69 4.08 -1.30 -11.61
N LEU A 70 2.93 -1.77 -11.13
CA LEU A 70 2.81 -3.12 -10.57
C LEU A 70 3.18 -4.20 -11.61
N SER A 71 2.76 -4.02 -12.86
CA SER A 71 3.12 -4.94 -13.95
C SER A 71 4.63 -4.97 -14.18
N LEU A 72 5.29 -3.82 -14.20
CA LEU A 72 6.75 -3.72 -14.33
C LEU A 72 7.46 -4.33 -13.10
N PHE A 73 6.95 -4.12 -11.89
CA PHE A 73 7.48 -4.77 -10.70
C PHE A 73 7.39 -6.30 -10.77
N MET A 74 6.23 -6.83 -11.17
CA MET A 74 5.99 -8.27 -11.26
C MET A 74 6.76 -8.96 -12.38
N SER A 75 7.12 -8.21 -13.44
CA SER A 75 8.01 -8.72 -14.51
C SER A 75 9.48 -8.67 -14.16
N GLY A 76 9.85 -8.08 -13.00
CA GLY A 76 11.24 -7.88 -12.60
C GLY A 76 11.95 -6.77 -13.37
N GLU A 77 11.23 -5.87 -14.05
CA GLU A 77 11.81 -4.76 -14.81
C GLU A 77 12.52 -3.78 -13.89
N ARG A 78 13.79 -3.51 -14.15
CA ARG A 78 14.64 -2.64 -13.32
C ARG A 78 15.10 -1.37 -14.02
N GLN A 79 14.92 -1.26 -15.35
CA GLN A 79 15.35 -0.08 -16.09
C GLN A 79 14.36 1.06 -15.87
N VAL A 80 14.82 2.18 -15.30
CA VAL A 80 13.98 3.36 -14.98
C VAL A 80 13.33 3.94 -16.24
N GLU A 81 13.98 3.80 -17.39
CA GLU A 81 13.43 4.24 -18.68
C GLU A 81 12.08 3.56 -19.00
N LYS A 82 11.91 2.27 -18.67
CA LYS A 82 10.64 1.56 -18.88
C LYS A 82 9.50 2.12 -18.04
N TYR A 83 9.82 2.66 -16.87
CA TYR A 83 8.84 3.38 -16.04
C TYR A 83 8.48 4.73 -16.65
N ARG A 84 9.47 5.48 -17.20
CA ARG A 84 9.22 6.74 -17.91
C ARG A 84 8.35 6.53 -19.16
N GLU A 85 8.61 5.50 -19.96
CA GLU A 85 7.79 5.12 -21.12
C GLU A 85 6.32 4.86 -20.70
N ALA A 86 6.09 4.33 -19.49
CA ALA A 86 4.76 4.15 -18.90
C ALA A 86 4.20 5.43 -18.24
N GLY A 87 4.90 6.56 -18.36
CA GLY A 87 4.53 7.84 -17.75
C GLY A 87 4.78 7.93 -16.26
N ILE A 88 5.63 7.07 -15.71
CA ILE A 88 5.97 6.98 -14.29
C ILE A 88 7.34 7.65 -14.09
N ASN A 89 7.38 8.78 -13.38
CA ASN A 89 8.58 9.58 -13.21
C ASN A 89 9.07 9.66 -11.74
N TRP A 90 8.36 9.08 -10.79
CA TRP A 90 8.75 9.13 -9.38
C TRP A 90 9.92 8.20 -9.02
N TRP A 91 10.45 7.42 -9.97
CA TRP A 91 11.68 6.64 -9.83
C TRP A 91 12.92 7.33 -10.41
N ASP A 92 12.79 8.51 -11.01
CA ASP A 92 13.90 9.22 -11.68
C ASP A 92 15.09 9.50 -10.76
N TYR A 93 14.85 9.68 -9.47
CA TYR A 93 15.91 9.88 -8.48
C TYR A 93 16.79 8.64 -8.24
N CYS A 94 16.39 7.48 -8.75
CA CYS A 94 17.14 6.23 -8.62
C CYS A 94 18.25 6.06 -9.68
N GLY A 95 18.38 6.98 -10.63
CA GLY A 95 19.30 6.85 -11.76
C GLY A 95 18.70 6.00 -12.88
N SER A 96 19.51 5.13 -13.52
CA SER A 96 19.07 4.33 -14.67
C SER A 96 18.48 2.96 -14.31
N ILE A 97 18.82 2.44 -13.13
CA ILE A 97 18.47 1.07 -12.71
C ILE A 97 17.97 1.06 -11.27
N LEU A 98 16.88 0.35 -11.03
CA LEU A 98 16.36 0.05 -9.70
C LEU A 98 17.16 -1.11 -9.09
N VAL A 99 18.01 -0.80 -8.12
CA VAL A 99 18.84 -1.78 -7.39
C VAL A 99 18.20 -2.04 -6.03
N ASN A 100 18.00 -3.31 -5.65
CA ASN A 100 17.37 -3.70 -4.38
C ASN A 100 16.03 -3.02 -4.10
N SER A 101 15.25 -2.77 -5.15
CA SER A 101 13.94 -2.14 -5.10
C SER A 101 12.81 -3.15 -5.36
N TYR A 102 11.59 -2.68 -5.47
CA TYR A 102 10.39 -3.50 -5.63
C TYR A 102 10.49 -4.60 -6.70
N PRO A 103 10.96 -4.34 -7.96
CA PRO A 103 11.01 -5.37 -8.99
C PRO A 103 11.87 -6.58 -8.62
N THR A 104 12.95 -6.39 -7.84
CA THR A 104 13.82 -7.49 -7.35
C THR A 104 13.06 -8.53 -6.53
N TYR A 105 11.98 -8.14 -5.89
CA TYR A 105 11.19 -8.98 -4.99
C TYR A 105 9.85 -9.37 -5.61
N PHE A 106 9.21 -8.45 -6.32
CA PHE A 106 7.87 -8.66 -6.91
C PHE A 106 7.87 -9.64 -8.08
N GLU A 107 9.01 -9.88 -8.73
CA GLU A 107 9.17 -10.97 -9.71
C GLU A 107 8.82 -12.36 -9.12
N LYS A 108 8.82 -12.48 -7.78
CA LYS A 108 8.44 -13.71 -7.06
C LYS A 108 6.92 -13.83 -6.79
N LEU A 109 6.15 -12.76 -7.02
CA LEU A 109 4.69 -12.77 -6.80
C LEU A 109 3.94 -13.72 -7.76
N PRO A 110 4.18 -13.71 -9.08
CA PRO A 110 3.43 -14.56 -10.00
C PRO A 110 3.47 -16.06 -9.63
N PRO A 111 4.63 -16.67 -9.33
CA PRO A 111 4.65 -18.07 -8.90
C PRO A 111 3.99 -18.29 -7.54
N LEU A 112 4.06 -17.34 -6.61
CA LEU A 112 3.38 -17.42 -5.32
C LEU A 112 1.86 -17.37 -5.51
N ILE A 113 1.34 -16.43 -6.31
CA ILE A 113 -0.08 -16.32 -6.63
C ILE A 113 -0.59 -17.60 -7.31
N SER A 114 0.15 -18.13 -8.28
CA SER A 114 -0.18 -19.39 -8.95
C SER A 114 -0.26 -20.57 -7.97
N LYS A 115 0.64 -20.61 -7.00
CA LYS A 115 0.61 -21.61 -5.93
C LYS A 115 -0.62 -21.45 -5.04
N ILE A 116 -0.96 -20.24 -4.62
CA ILE A 116 -2.15 -19.97 -3.80
C ILE A 116 -3.42 -20.39 -4.54
N ASN A 117 -3.57 -20.00 -5.82
CA ASN A 117 -4.73 -20.31 -6.65
C ASN A 117 -4.90 -21.82 -6.88
N ARG A 118 -3.81 -22.56 -7.00
CA ARG A 118 -3.83 -24.01 -7.14
C ARG A 118 -4.20 -24.72 -5.85
N GLU A 119 -3.63 -24.29 -4.72
CA GLU A 119 -3.78 -24.99 -3.43
C GLU A 119 -5.05 -24.59 -2.69
N LYS A 120 -5.46 -23.33 -2.74
CA LYS A 120 -6.66 -22.74 -2.07
C LYS A 120 -6.85 -23.19 -0.63
N ARG A 121 -5.73 -23.42 0.09
CA ARG A 121 -5.73 -23.86 1.48
C ARG A 121 -5.01 -22.87 2.37
N SER A 122 -5.32 -22.85 3.67
CA SER A 122 -4.58 -22.04 4.63
C SER A 122 -3.12 -22.50 4.73
N SER A 123 -2.20 -21.54 4.68
CA SER A 123 -0.77 -21.80 4.87
C SER A 123 -0.09 -20.56 5.47
N LYS A 124 0.77 -20.80 6.46
CA LYS A 124 1.58 -19.73 7.06
C LYS A 124 2.76 -19.30 6.14
N ASN A 125 3.05 -20.10 5.09
CA ASN A 125 4.20 -19.95 4.22
C ASN A 125 3.90 -19.11 2.96
N TYR A 126 2.69 -18.62 2.77
CA TYR A 126 2.37 -17.71 1.67
C TYR A 126 2.84 -16.30 2.04
N VAL A 127 4.13 -16.08 1.90
CA VAL A 127 4.78 -14.82 2.31
C VAL A 127 5.71 -14.35 1.22
N LEU A 128 5.64 -13.06 0.89
CA LEU A 128 6.64 -12.34 0.13
C LEU A 128 7.44 -11.47 1.09
N PHE A 129 8.74 -11.72 1.21
CA PHE A 129 9.68 -10.85 1.91
C PHE A 129 10.35 -9.91 0.90
N LEU A 130 10.40 -8.63 1.24
CA LEU A 130 11.12 -7.61 0.50
C LEU A 130 12.35 -7.21 1.34
N GLY A 131 13.28 -8.18 1.48
CA GLY A 131 14.41 -8.07 2.38
C GLY A 131 15.49 -7.16 1.82
N SER A 132 15.69 -6.02 2.45
CA SER A 132 16.88 -5.17 2.29
C SER A 132 17.32 -4.75 3.69
N THR A 133 18.60 -4.91 3.99
CA THR A 133 19.20 -4.28 5.16
C THR A 133 19.35 -2.80 4.83
N GLY A 134 18.97 -1.88 5.67
CA GLY A 134 19.04 -0.43 5.39
C GLY A 134 20.42 0.12 4.99
N THR A 135 21.43 -0.74 4.87
CA THR A 135 22.80 -0.43 4.46
C THR A 135 23.05 -0.60 2.96
N GLU A 136 22.15 -1.27 2.21
CA GLU A 136 22.44 -1.68 0.82
C GLU A 136 22.09 -0.64 -0.22
N SER A 137 21.03 0.15 -0.02
CA SER A 137 20.58 1.11 -1.02
C SER A 137 19.55 2.10 -0.46
N ASN A 138 19.54 3.33 -0.98
CA ASN A 138 18.48 4.32 -0.77
C ASN A 138 17.14 3.93 -1.42
N GLN A 139 17.12 2.86 -2.22
CA GLN A 139 15.97 2.38 -2.98
C GLN A 139 15.24 1.23 -2.29
N ALA A 140 15.67 0.83 -1.09
CA ALA A 140 15.04 -0.25 -0.32
C ALA A 140 13.53 -0.02 -0.19
N PRO A 141 12.69 -1.04 -0.49
CA PRO A 141 11.24 -0.93 -0.43
C PRO A 141 10.75 -0.46 0.93
N CYS A 142 9.72 0.39 0.94
CA CYS A 142 9.01 0.74 2.17
C CYS A 142 8.18 -0.45 2.67
N LEU A 143 7.59 -1.21 1.76
CA LEU A 143 6.95 -2.49 2.04
C LEU A 143 8.02 -3.53 2.32
N SER A 144 7.97 -4.19 3.46
CA SER A 144 8.98 -5.17 3.90
C SER A 144 8.46 -6.60 3.84
N LEU A 145 7.15 -6.78 3.96
CA LEU A 145 6.51 -8.09 4.03
C LEU A 145 5.08 -8.01 3.53
N VAL A 146 4.66 -9.03 2.77
CA VAL A 146 3.24 -9.32 2.50
C VAL A 146 2.97 -10.78 2.80
N GLN A 147 1.97 -11.07 3.64
CA GLN A 147 1.48 -12.40 3.94
C GLN A 147 0.06 -12.57 3.42
N PHE A 148 -0.18 -13.72 2.80
CA PHE A 148 -1.48 -14.12 2.28
C PHE A 148 -2.01 -15.27 3.13
N GLN A 149 -3.17 -15.08 3.73
CA GLN A 149 -3.83 -16.10 4.56
C GLN A 149 -5.22 -16.37 4.00
N ILE A 150 -5.68 -17.60 4.14
CA ILE A 150 -7.03 -18.00 3.76
C ILE A 150 -7.77 -18.35 5.05
N GLU A 151 -8.83 -17.61 5.31
CA GLU A 151 -9.71 -17.79 6.46
C GLU A 151 -11.15 -18.00 5.99
N GLN A 152 -11.71 -19.16 6.27
CA GLN A 152 -13.09 -19.50 5.87
C GLN A 152 -13.38 -19.34 4.38
N GLY A 153 -12.38 -19.61 3.52
CA GLY A 153 -12.50 -19.46 2.07
C GLY A 153 -12.30 -18.05 1.52
N GLU A 154 -11.97 -17.10 2.36
CA GLU A 154 -11.69 -15.72 2.00
C GLU A 154 -10.21 -15.36 2.18
N LEU A 155 -9.72 -14.45 1.36
CA LEU A 155 -8.34 -13.95 1.43
C LEU A 155 -8.22 -12.86 2.50
N VAL A 156 -7.31 -13.06 3.44
CA VAL A 156 -6.81 -12.04 4.37
C VAL A 156 -5.38 -11.71 3.98
N LEU A 157 -5.12 -10.43 3.67
CA LEU A 157 -3.81 -9.95 3.29
C LEU A 157 -3.24 -9.08 4.41
N THR A 158 -2.04 -9.39 4.87
CA THR A 158 -1.33 -8.61 5.89
C THR A 158 -0.01 -8.12 5.34
N ALA A 159 0.25 -6.83 5.46
CA ALA A 159 1.48 -6.17 5.03
C ALA A 159 2.17 -5.47 6.20
N TYR A 160 3.50 -5.34 6.12
CA TYR A 160 4.28 -4.48 6.99
C TYR A 160 5.05 -3.46 6.17
N GLN A 161 4.86 -2.19 6.49
CA GLN A 161 5.61 -1.08 5.91
C GLN A 161 6.50 -0.44 6.99
N ARG A 162 7.83 -0.45 6.76
CA ARG A 162 8.79 0.22 7.67
C ARG A 162 8.59 1.73 7.72
N SER A 163 8.09 2.31 6.62
CA SER A 163 7.85 3.76 6.45
C SER A 163 6.75 3.97 5.44
N SER A 164 5.84 4.92 5.68
CA SER A 164 4.75 5.24 4.77
C SER A 164 4.36 6.72 4.85
N ASP A 165 4.37 7.41 3.71
CA ASP A 165 3.72 8.71 3.59
C ASP A 165 2.22 8.49 3.52
N ALA A 166 1.51 8.88 4.57
CA ALA A 166 0.08 8.59 4.71
C ALA A 166 -0.78 9.27 3.65
N ASN A 167 -0.32 10.39 3.08
CA ASN A 167 -1.08 11.17 2.11
C ASN A 167 -0.82 10.75 0.65
N LEU A 168 0.42 10.42 0.30
CA LEU A 168 0.80 10.13 -1.08
C LEU A 168 1.13 8.64 -1.29
N GLY A 169 1.99 8.07 -0.45
CA GLY A 169 2.49 6.70 -0.61
C GLY A 169 1.47 5.65 -0.20
N LEU A 170 0.88 5.80 0.99
CA LEU A 170 -0.03 4.79 1.55
C LEU A 170 -1.22 4.45 0.65
N PRO A 171 -1.97 5.42 0.06
CA PRO A 171 -3.08 5.07 -0.84
C PRO A 171 -2.61 4.38 -2.14
N ALA A 172 -1.42 4.68 -2.63
CA ALA A 172 -0.82 3.97 -3.77
C ALA A 172 -0.46 2.52 -3.40
N ASP A 173 0.17 2.31 -2.24
CA ASP A 173 0.52 0.99 -1.74
C ASP A 173 -0.74 0.14 -1.44
N ILE A 174 -1.79 0.74 -0.86
CA ILE A 174 -3.10 0.11 -0.67
C ILE A 174 -3.66 -0.35 -2.01
N TYR A 175 -3.56 0.48 -3.05
CA TYR A 175 -4.03 0.13 -4.38
C TYR A 175 -3.22 -1.02 -5.01
N HIS A 176 -1.91 -1.06 -4.84
CA HIS A 176 -1.07 -2.19 -5.26
C HIS A 176 -1.47 -3.48 -4.55
N LEU A 177 -1.64 -3.46 -3.24
CA LEU A 177 -2.08 -4.62 -2.46
C LEU A 177 -3.47 -5.11 -2.92
N TYR A 178 -4.38 -4.19 -3.21
CA TYR A 178 -5.68 -4.52 -3.79
C TYR A 178 -5.55 -5.17 -5.17
N LEU A 179 -4.72 -4.63 -6.07
CA LEU A 179 -4.51 -5.22 -7.40
C LEU A 179 -3.88 -6.62 -7.31
N ILE A 180 -2.99 -6.84 -6.35
CA ILE A 180 -2.40 -8.17 -6.08
C ILE A 180 -3.49 -9.12 -5.58
N SER A 181 -4.33 -8.70 -4.66
CA SER A 181 -5.43 -9.52 -4.14
C SER A 181 -6.41 -9.94 -5.24
N ARG A 182 -6.61 -9.10 -6.26
CA ARG A 182 -7.49 -9.38 -7.41
C ARG A 182 -6.97 -10.46 -8.35
N GLN A 183 -5.70 -10.84 -8.25
CA GLN A 183 -5.11 -11.94 -9.01
C GLN A 183 -5.27 -13.30 -8.29
N ILE A 184 -5.73 -13.28 -7.04
CA ILE A 184 -6.02 -14.48 -6.26
C ILE A 184 -7.52 -14.79 -6.43
N GLU A 185 -7.80 -16.03 -6.79
CA GLU A 185 -9.16 -16.53 -7.08
C GLU A 185 -9.96 -16.84 -5.80
N LEU A 186 -9.94 -15.90 -4.86
CA LEU A 186 -10.69 -15.94 -3.60
C LEU A 186 -11.28 -14.56 -3.32
N PRO A 187 -12.45 -14.47 -2.69
CA PRO A 187 -13.00 -13.20 -2.25
C PRO A 187 -12.06 -12.56 -1.20
N LEU A 188 -11.81 -11.26 -1.35
CA LEU A 188 -11.01 -10.50 -0.39
C LEU A 188 -11.85 -10.19 0.86
N LYS A 189 -11.38 -10.63 2.03
CA LYS A 189 -11.96 -10.29 3.33
C LYS A 189 -11.43 -8.95 3.86
N SER A 190 -10.12 -8.80 3.88
CA SER A 190 -9.48 -7.57 4.38
C SER A 190 -8.04 -7.42 3.92
N ILE A 191 -7.55 -6.17 3.95
CA ILE A 191 -6.13 -5.82 3.88
C ILE A 191 -5.75 -5.14 5.20
N THR A 192 -4.81 -5.72 5.93
CA THR A 192 -4.22 -5.14 7.13
C THR A 192 -2.81 -4.65 6.82
N ILE A 193 -2.51 -3.41 7.19
CA ILE A 193 -1.17 -2.82 7.02
C ILE A 193 -0.65 -2.37 8.38
N ASN A 194 0.48 -2.93 8.78
CA ASN A 194 1.24 -2.52 9.95
C ASN A 194 2.27 -1.48 9.50
N LEU A 195 2.21 -0.31 10.08
CA LEU A 195 2.98 0.89 9.73
C LEU A 195 4.01 1.16 10.81
N GLY A 196 5.28 0.83 10.56
CA GLY A 196 6.37 1.08 11.51
C GLY A 196 6.56 2.57 11.77
N ASN A 197 6.58 3.38 10.71
CA ASN A 197 6.53 4.84 10.77
C ASN A 197 5.55 5.34 9.71
N VAL A 198 4.44 5.91 10.14
CA VAL A 198 3.50 6.60 9.25
C VAL A 198 3.64 8.10 9.44
N HIS A 199 3.77 8.84 8.33
CA HIS A 199 4.06 10.27 8.39
C HIS A 199 3.36 11.06 7.29
N ILE A 200 3.25 12.37 7.48
CA ILE A 200 2.81 13.35 6.48
C ILE A 200 3.84 14.47 6.47
N TYR A 201 4.37 14.81 5.29
CA TYR A 201 5.26 15.97 5.14
C TYR A 201 4.48 17.28 5.25
N GLU A 202 5.05 18.29 5.91
CA GLU A 202 4.39 19.58 6.15
C GLU A 202 3.98 20.28 4.83
N ASN A 203 4.76 20.13 3.77
CA ASN A 203 4.45 20.67 2.45
C ASN A 203 3.28 19.95 1.74
N ASN A 204 2.86 18.78 2.23
CA ASN A 204 1.75 17.99 1.67
C ASN A 204 0.45 18.08 2.48
N ILE A 205 0.44 18.80 3.62
CA ILE A 205 -0.75 18.90 4.48
C ILE A 205 -1.94 19.58 3.76
N THR A 206 -1.68 20.50 2.85
CA THR A 206 -2.72 21.19 2.08
C THR A 206 -3.52 20.28 1.15
N HIS A 207 -3.02 19.09 0.85
CA HIS A 207 -3.68 18.10 -0.01
C HIS A 207 -4.53 17.07 0.76
N THR A 208 -4.63 17.22 2.09
CA THR A 208 -5.36 16.30 2.99
C THR A 208 -6.82 16.73 3.28
N ARG A 209 -7.38 17.62 2.48
CA ARG A 209 -8.77 18.11 2.63
C ARG A 209 -9.74 17.38 1.74
#